data_3de2831bad3261ebe814d6140f6ebfa9
#
_entry.id   3de2831bad3261ebe814d6140f6ebfa9
#
_cell.length_a   1.000
_cell.length_b   1.000
_cell.length_c   1.000
_cell.angle_alpha   90.00
_cell.angle_beta   90.00
_cell.angle_gamma   90.00
#
_symmetry.space_group_name_H-M   'P 1'
#
loop_
_entity.id
_entity.type
_entity.pdbx_description
1 polymer ?
#
loop_
_entity_poly.entity_id
_entity_poly.type
_entity_poly.pdbx_seq_one_letter_code
_entity_poly.pdbx_strand_id
1 'polypeptide(L)'
;MKNLKKIIRIALENDWIKKDPFAYYRFKLEETDPEFLTMDEIKIILAKEFTIKRVEQVRDIFVFCIFTGLAFSDVKDLSPEHLVKDNKGELWIRKNRQKTKIMCNIPVLPVAASILDKYKDVVECTGKLLPVLCNQRMNSYLKEIADVCGIHKNLSTHTARHSYATSICLANGVSMENVAKMLGHADTSVTKHYARVLDQNIFKDMQKVNSCLSELAI
;
A
#
# COMPACT_ATOMS: atom_id res chain seq x y z
N MET A 1 16.71 -8.26 -15.83
CA MET A 1 16.66 -9.61 -16.42
C MET A 1 15.40 -9.92 -17.24
N LYS A 2 14.15 -9.60 -16.81
CA LYS A 2 12.93 -9.84 -17.63
C LYS A 2 13.03 -9.20 -19.03
N ASN A 3 13.50 -7.96 -19.11
CA ASN A 3 13.64 -7.24 -20.40
C ASN A 3 14.73 -7.86 -21.29
N LEU A 4 15.85 -8.30 -20.72
CA LEU A 4 16.92 -8.96 -21.48
C LEU A 4 16.44 -10.28 -22.10
N LYS A 5 15.71 -11.12 -21.33
CA LYS A 5 15.10 -12.35 -21.85
C LYS A 5 14.11 -12.07 -23.00
N LYS A 6 13.37 -10.95 -22.92
CA LYS A 6 12.47 -10.54 -24.02
C LYS A 6 13.24 -10.19 -25.29
N ILE A 7 14.35 -9.44 -25.17
CA ILE A 7 15.22 -9.10 -26.31
C ILE A 7 15.81 -10.36 -26.94
N ILE A 8 16.31 -11.29 -26.09
CA ILE A 8 16.88 -12.56 -26.58
C ILE A 8 15.83 -13.41 -27.29
N ARG A 9 14.59 -13.45 -26.80
CA ARG A 9 13.49 -14.14 -27.50
C ARG A 9 13.26 -13.54 -28.88
N ILE A 10 13.22 -12.21 -29.00
CA ILE A 10 13.08 -11.53 -30.29
C ILE A 10 14.26 -11.86 -31.22
N ALA A 11 15.48 -11.92 -30.69
CA ALA A 11 16.67 -12.26 -31.45
C ALA A 11 16.64 -13.73 -31.95
N LEU A 12 16.10 -14.66 -31.16
CA LEU A 12 15.87 -16.05 -31.57
C LEU A 12 14.78 -16.15 -32.64
N GLU A 13 13.66 -15.45 -32.46
CA GLU A 13 12.53 -15.43 -33.39
C GLU A 13 12.89 -14.83 -34.78
N ASN A 14 13.91 -13.96 -34.83
CA ASN A 14 14.44 -13.36 -36.06
C ASN A 14 15.72 -14.04 -36.55
N ASP A 15 16.10 -15.21 -36.04
CA ASP A 15 17.31 -15.96 -36.40
C ASP A 15 18.63 -15.16 -36.27
N TRP A 16 18.65 -14.08 -35.47
CA TRP A 16 19.87 -13.30 -35.19
C TRP A 16 20.84 -14.08 -34.30
N ILE A 17 20.32 -14.96 -33.45
CA ILE A 17 21.09 -15.92 -32.65
C ILE A 17 20.47 -17.31 -32.80
N LYS A 18 21.34 -18.33 -32.87
CA LYS A 18 20.91 -19.73 -33.11
C LYS A 18 20.53 -20.48 -31.82
N LYS A 19 20.99 -20.00 -30.65
CA LYS A 19 20.74 -20.64 -29.38
C LYS A 19 20.51 -19.59 -28.30
N ASP A 20 19.62 -19.90 -27.35
CA ASP A 20 19.43 -19.06 -26.18
C ASP A 20 20.67 -19.15 -25.26
N PRO A 21 21.44 -18.07 -25.09
CA PRO A 21 22.62 -18.08 -24.22
C PRO A 21 22.26 -18.29 -22.72
N PHE A 22 20.98 -18.15 -22.36
CA PHE A 22 20.48 -18.33 -20.98
C PHE A 22 19.61 -19.57 -20.82
N ALA A 23 19.58 -20.50 -21.78
CA ALA A 23 18.74 -21.71 -21.72
C ALA A 23 18.94 -22.51 -20.42
N TYR A 24 20.20 -22.59 -19.97
CA TYR A 24 20.58 -23.34 -18.74
C TYR A 24 20.70 -22.46 -17.50
N TYR A 25 20.53 -21.14 -17.64
CA TYR A 25 20.69 -20.24 -16.50
C TYR A 25 19.36 -20.06 -15.75
N ARG A 26 19.28 -20.60 -14.53
CA ARG A 26 18.14 -20.43 -13.63
C ARG A 26 18.43 -19.27 -12.69
N PHE A 27 17.69 -18.18 -12.85
CA PHE A 27 17.72 -17.06 -11.91
C PHE A 27 16.96 -17.45 -10.64
N LYS A 28 17.64 -17.53 -9.53
CA LYS A 28 17.01 -17.56 -8.23
C LYS A 28 16.84 -16.10 -7.79
N LEU A 29 15.60 -15.62 -7.80
CA LEU A 29 15.29 -14.34 -7.18
C LEU A 29 15.28 -14.58 -5.68
N GLU A 30 16.12 -13.86 -4.94
CA GLU A 30 16.00 -13.81 -3.50
C GLU A 30 14.67 -13.16 -3.15
N GLU A 31 13.89 -13.80 -2.29
CA GLU A 31 12.68 -13.23 -1.73
C GLU A 31 13.11 -12.13 -0.76
N THR A 32 12.85 -10.88 -1.12
CA THR A 32 13.05 -9.74 -0.22
C THR A 32 11.76 -9.49 0.52
N ASP A 33 11.81 -9.45 1.84
CA ASP A 33 10.66 -9.05 2.64
C ASP A 33 10.42 -7.54 2.44
N PRO A 34 9.22 -7.13 2.02
CA PRO A 34 8.92 -5.74 1.80
C PRO A 34 8.88 -4.98 3.12
N GLU A 35 9.58 -3.86 3.19
CA GLU A 35 9.52 -2.96 4.35
C GLU A 35 8.11 -2.39 4.54
N PHE A 36 7.69 -2.30 5.80
CA PHE A 36 6.45 -1.65 6.21
C PHE A 36 6.67 -0.86 7.51
N LEU A 37 5.81 0.08 7.79
CA LEU A 37 5.84 0.87 9.02
C LEU A 37 5.07 0.17 10.14
N THR A 38 5.64 0.16 11.33
CA THR A 38 4.95 -0.26 12.55
C THR A 38 3.91 0.80 12.96
N MET A 39 2.97 0.44 13.84
CA MET A 39 2.00 1.41 14.35
C MET A 39 2.65 2.58 15.09
N ASP A 40 3.78 2.36 15.75
CA ASP A 40 4.48 3.42 16.48
C ASP A 40 5.18 4.38 15.50
N GLU A 41 5.81 3.88 14.43
CA GLU A 41 6.34 4.72 13.36
C GLU A 41 5.24 5.53 12.65
N ILE A 42 4.06 4.93 12.43
CA ILE A 42 2.90 5.64 11.86
C ILE A 42 2.43 6.76 12.80
N LYS A 43 2.36 6.52 14.11
CA LYS A 43 2.02 7.53 15.11
C LYS A 43 3.02 8.69 15.14
N ILE A 44 4.32 8.40 15.02
CA ILE A 44 5.37 9.44 14.94
C ILE A 44 5.12 10.35 13.74
N ILE A 45 4.86 9.77 12.56
CA ILE A 45 4.57 10.54 11.33
C ILE A 45 3.30 11.39 11.47
N LEU A 46 2.25 10.84 12.10
CA LEU A 46 0.99 11.54 12.34
C LEU A 46 1.14 12.71 13.30
N ALA A 47 1.90 12.52 14.38
CA ALA A 47 2.09 13.54 15.42
C ALA A 47 3.08 14.64 15.01
N LYS A 48 3.91 14.41 13.96
CA LYS A 48 4.92 15.36 13.55
C LYS A 48 4.31 16.54 12.82
N GLU A 49 4.56 17.74 13.34
CA GLU A 49 4.21 19.00 12.66
C GLU A 49 5.32 19.41 11.72
N PHE A 50 4.94 19.88 10.53
CA PHE A 50 5.86 20.40 9.52
C PHE A 50 5.50 21.85 9.20
N THR A 51 6.46 22.76 9.35
CA THR A 51 6.30 24.18 9.04
C THR A 51 6.29 24.45 7.53
N ILE A 52 6.92 23.55 6.76
CA ILE A 52 7.05 23.68 5.30
C ILE A 52 5.83 23.02 4.65
N LYS A 53 4.90 23.82 4.10
CA LYS A 53 3.64 23.34 3.49
C LYS A 53 3.81 22.20 2.48
N ARG A 54 4.86 22.22 1.64
CA ARG A 54 5.09 21.15 0.66
C ARG A 54 5.44 19.82 1.30
N VAL A 55 6.15 19.84 2.44
CA VAL A 55 6.53 18.62 3.18
C VAL A 55 5.30 18.08 3.92
N GLU A 56 4.53 18.98 4.55
CA GLU A 56 3.26 18.65 5.18
C GLU A 56 2.29 18.01 4.18
N GLN A 57 2.14 18.59 2.99
CA GLN A 57 1.31 18.04 1.92
C GLN A 57 1.74 16.61 1.54
N VAL A 58 3.03 16.36 1.39
CA VAL A 58 3.55 15.02 1.06
C VAL A 58 3.32 14.05 2.21
N ARG A 59 3.50 14.49 3.48
CA ARG A 59 3.17 13.70 4.67
C ARG A 59 1.70 13.30 4.67
N ASP A 60 0.78 14.23 4.41
CA ASP A 60 -0.66 13.97 4.40
C ASP A 60 -1.04 12.96 3.30
N ILE A 61 -0.50 13.12 2.09
CA ILE A 61 -0.72 12.17 0.99
C ILE A 61 -0.16 10.78 1.34
N PHE A 62 1.00 10.73 1.97
CA PHE A 62 1.61 9.48 2.40
C PHE A 62 0.78 8.78 3.48
N VAL A 63 0.31 9.53 4.48
CA VAL A 63 -0.62 9.05 5.50
C VAL A 63 -1.93 8.56 4.86
N PHE A 64 -2.48 9.29 3.91
CA PHE A 64 -3.65 8.84 3.16
C PHE A 64 -3.40 7.49 2.48
N CYS A 65 -2.22 7.29 1.88
CA CYS A 65 -1.84 5.99 1.30
C CYS A 65 -1.67 4.89 2.36
N ILE A 66 -1.20 5.21 3.57
CA ILE A 66 -1.11 4.27 4.70
C ILE A 66 -2.50 3.80 5.14
N PHE A 67 -3.52 4.66 5.09
CA PHE A 67 -4.89 4.33 5.55
C PHE A 67 -5.85 3.90 4.45
N THR A 68 -5.42 3.90 3.19
CA THR A 68 -6.23 3.43 2.05
C THR A 68 -5.57 2.31 1.24
N GLY A 69 -4.27 2.15 1.35
CA GLY A 69 -3.52 1.18 0.55
C GLY A 69 -3.47 1.49 -0.96
N LEU A 70 -3.91 2.66 -1.40
CA LEU A 70 -3.86 3.05 -2.81
C LEU A 70 -2.41 3.15 -3.31
N ALA A 71 -2.18 2.71 -4.55
CA ALA A 71 -0.89 2.91 -5.22
C ALA A 71 -0.73 4.37 -5.67
N PHE A 72 0.51 4.82 -5.91
CA PHE A 72 0.81 6.19 -6.35
C PHE A 72 -0.03 6.64 -7.55
N SER A 73 -0.12 5.80 -8.59
CA SER A 73 -0.93 6.12 -9.77
C SER A 73 -2.40 6.28 -9.45
N ASP A 74 -2.93 5.45 -8.54
CA ASP A 74 -4.33 5.41 -8.21
C ASP A 74 -4.73 6.60 -7.32
N VAL A 75 -3.86 7.01 -6.38
CA VAL A 75 -4.10 8.20 -5.54
C VAL A 75 -3.93 9.50 -6.34
N LYS A 76 -2.98 9.55 -7.28
CA LYS A 76 -2.79 10.70 -8.15
C LYS A 76 -4.01 10.99 -9.04
N ASP A 77 -4.69 9.93 -9.49
CA ASP A 77 -5.88 10.03 -10.33
C ASP A 77 -7.20 9.93 -9.56
N LEU A 78 -7.15 10.06 -8.23
CA LEU A 78 -8.35 9.99 -7.41
C LEU A 78 -9.20 11.25 -7.59
N SER A 79 -10.48 11.07 -7.95
CA SER A 79 -11.46 12.13 -8.23
C SER A 79 -12.75 11.90 -7.42
N PRO A 80 -13.65 12.90 -7.30
CA PRO A 80 -14.89 12.78 -6.53
C PRO A 80 -15.79 11.62 -6.97
N GLU A 81 -15.80 11.25 -8.24
CA GLU A 81 -16.57 10.12 -8.77
C GLU A 81 -16.20 8.76 -8.16
N HIS A 82 -14.99 8.66 -7.58
CA HIS A 82 -14.53 7.45 -6.90
C HIS A 82 -15.01 7.37 -5.44
N LEU A 83 -15.59 8.45 -4.89
CA LEU A 83 -16.16 8.46 -3.55
C LEU A 83 -17.64 8.11 -3.60
N VAL A 84 -18.00 7.00 -2.96
CA VAL A 84 -19.39 6.50 -2.96
C VAL A 84 -19.83 6.26 -1.52
N LYS A 85 -21.02 6.70 -1.18
CA LYS A 85 -21.66 6.37 0.10
C LYS A 85 -22.44 5.07 -0.07
N ASP A 86 -22.32 4.18 0.90
CA ASP A 86 -23.13 2.97 0.98
C ASP A 86 -24.54 3.25 1.54
N ASN A 87 -25.35 2.21 1.66
CA ASN A 87 -26.72 2.30 2.17
C ASN A 87 -26.80 2.73 3.65
N LYS A 88 -25.67 2.68 4.37
CA LYS A 88 -25.55 3.12 5.76
C LYS A 88 -24.96 4.53 5.88
N GLY A 89 -24.65 5.17 4.75
CA GLY A 89 -23.99 6.48 4.70
C GLY A 89 -22.48 6.45 4.87
N GLU A 90 -21.87 5.27 5.00
CA GLU A 90 -20.42 5.11 5.11
C GLU A 90 -19.73 5.44 3.79
N LEU A 91 -18.61 6.15 3.88
CA LEU A 91 -17.85 6.59 2.71
C LEU A 91 -16.88 5.51 2.24
N TRP A 92 -16.90 5.22 0.95
CA TRP A 92 -16.05 4.23 0.30
C TRP A 92 -15.30 4.83 -0.88
N ILE A 93 -14.07 4.37 -1.10
CA ILE A 93 -13.35 4.58 -2.36
C ILE A 93 -13.57 3.35 -3.22
N ARG A 94 -14.18 3.56 -4.41
CA ARG A 94 -14.36 2.55 -5.44
C ARG A 94 -13.62 2.98 -6.70
N LYS A 95 -12.51 2.34 -6.99
CA LYS A 95 -11.64 2.70 -8.11
C LYS A 95 -11.02 1.46 -8.74
N ASN A 96 -11.09 1.37 -10.07
CA ASN A 96 -10.33 0.37 -10.79
C ASN A 96 -8.85 0.69 -10.71
N ARG A 97 -8.06 -0.27 -10.23
CA ARG A 97 -6.61 -0.14 -10.15
C ARG A 97 -6.00 0.06 -11.54
N GLN A 98 -5.16 1.06 -11.73
CA GLN A 98 -4.59 1.37 -13.03
C GLN A 98 -3.77 0.20 -13.62
N LYS A 99 -3.02 -0.52 -12.78
CA LYS A 99 -2.13 -1.62 -13.21
C LYS A 99 -2.87 -2.91 -13.54
N THR A 100 -3.87 -3.31 -12.75
CA THR A 100 -4.54 -4.62 -12.84
C THR A 100 -5.96 -4.53 -13.38
N LYS A 101 -6.54 -3.34 -13.49
CA LYS A 101 -7.94 -3.07 -13.84
C LYS A 101 -8.97 -3.69 -12.90
N ILE A 102 -8.53 -4.19 -11.74
CA ILE A 102 -9.39 -4.79 -10.71
C ILE A 102 -9.92 -3.67 -9.81
N MET A 103 -11.20 -3.78 -9.45
CA MET A 103 -11.86 -2.83 -8.55
C MET A 103 -11.28 -2.93 -7.15
N CYS A 104 -10.81 -1.80 -6.63
CA CYS A 104 -10.52 -1.60 -5.22
C CYS A 104 -11.77 -1.08 -4.52
N ASN A 105 -12.19 -1.73 -3.44
CA ASN A 105 -13.28 -1.29 -2.58
C ASN A 105 -12.69 -1.04 -1.19
N ILE A 106 -12.52 0.22 -0.82
CA ILE A 106 -11.80 0.62 0.38
C ILE A 106 -12.73 1.47 1.24
N PRO A 107 -13.07 1.05 2.47
CA PRO A 107 -13.79 1.92 3.40
C PRO A 107 -12.87 3.08 3.81
N VAL A 108 -13.41 4.29 3.83
CA VAL A 108 -12.65 5.48 4.18
C VAL A 108 -12.61 5.62 5.70
N LEU A 109 -11.45 5.34 6.28
CA LEU A 109 -11.23 5.48 7.71
C LEU A 109 -11.18 6.97 8.13
N PRO A 110 -11.49 7.32 9.39
CA PRO A 110 -11.56 8.72 9.85
C PRO A 110 -10.31 9.56 9.54
N VAL A 111 -9.11 8.97 9.66
CA VAL A 111 -7.83 9.64 9.31
C VAL A 111 -7.78 10.00 7.83
N ALA A 112 -8.22 9.09 6.95
CA ALA A 112 -8.25 9.36 5.52
C ALA A 112 -9.34 10.40 5.17
N ALA A 113 -10.48 10.34 5.85
CA ALA A 113 -11.58 11.31 5.68
C ALA A 113 -11.15 12.73 6.07
N SER A 114 -10.44 12.91 7.18
CA SER A 114 -9.94 14.22 7.62
C SER A 114 -8.94 14.83 6.62
N ILE A 115 -8.13 13.99 5.96
CA ILE A 115 -7.23 14.46 4.91
C ILE A 115 -8.02 14.90 3.67
N LEU A 116 -9.05 14.14 3.26
CA LEU A 116 -9.91 14.55 2.14
C LEU A 116 -10.61 15.89 2.43
N ASP A 117 -11.09 16.11 3.65
CA ASP A 117 -11.72 17.36 4.07
C ASP A 117 -10.72 18.53 4.06
N LYS A 118 -9.48 18.30 4.53
CA LYS A 118 -8.40 19.30 4.50
C LYS A 118 -8.10 19.81 3.09
N TYR A 119 -8.22 18.95 2.08
CA TYR A 119 -7.90 19.27 0.68
C TYR A 119 -9.13 19.44 -0.21
N LYS A 120 -10.33 19.63 0.35
CA LYS A 120 -11.58 19.76 -0.42
C LYS A 120 -11.53 20.85 -1.50
N ASP A 121 -10.87 21.99 -1.22
CA ASP A 121 -10.78 23.11 -2.15
C ASP A 121 -9.93 22.80 -3.39
N VAL A 122 -9.07 21.77 -3.32
CA VAL A 122 -8.26 21.32 -4.46
C VAL A 122 -9.11 20.73 -5.58
N VAL A 123 -10.27 20.16 -5.22
CA VAL A 123 -11.22 19.56 -6.19
C VAL A 123 -11.72 20.61 -7.19
N GLU A 124 -12.06 21.81 -6.73
CA GLU A 124 -12.57 22.88 -7.58
C GLU A 124 -11.55 23.33 -8.63
N CYS A 125 -10.26 23.35 -8.25
CA CYS A 125 -9.17 23.79 -9.12
C CYS A 125 -8.65 22.70 -10.08
N THR A 126 -8.65 21.43 -9.66
CA THR A 126 -7.93 20.36 -10.36
C THR A 126 -8.80 19.17 -10.78
N GLY A 127 -10.04 19.08 -10.26
CA GLY A 127 -10.90 17.90 -10.40
C GLY A 127 -10.37 16.65 -9.68
N LYS A 128 -9.28 16.78 -8.88
CA LYS A 128 -8.67 15.68 -8.10
C LYS A 128 -8.89 15.90 -6.61
N LEU A 129 -8.99 14.80 -5.84
CA LEU A 129 -9.22 14.87 -4.40
C LEU A 129 -7.98 15.32 -3.61
N LEU A 130 -6.78 15.07 -4.14
CA LEU A 130 -5.52 15.36 -3.45
C LEU A 130 -4.50 16.02 -4.39
N PRO A 131 -3.67 16.96 -3.88
CA PRO A 131 -2.65 17.65 -4.66
C PRO A 131 -1.37 16.82 -4.77
N VAL A 132 -1.44 15.66 -5.45
CA VAL A 132 -0.33 14.70 -5.53
C VAL A 132 0.77 15.20 -6.47
N LEU A 133 1.98 15.33 -5.94
CA LEU A 133 3.18 15.72 -6.71
C LEU A 133 3.62 14.57 -7.65
N CYS A 134 4.58 14.86 -8.55
CA CYS A 134 5.20 13.79 -9.33
C CYS A 134 5.99 12.82 -8.43
N ASN A 135 6.15 11.57 -8.88
CA ASN A 135 6.72 10.49 -8.07
C ASN A 135 8.13 10.80 -7.54
N GLN A 136 8.96 11.46 -8.35
CA GLN A 136 10.30 11.86 -7.93
C GLN A 136 10.26 12.84 -6.74
N ARG A 137 9.42 13.88 -6.81
CA ARG A 137 9.27 14.87 -5.72
C ARG A 137 8.66 14.24 -4.48
N MET A 138 7.64 13.37 -4.64
CA MET A 138 7.08 12.61 -3.53
C MET A 138 8.17 11.84 -2.79
N ASN A 139 8.96 11.03 -3.51
CA ASN A 139 10.02 10.23 -2.90
C ASN A 139 11.14 11.07 -2.28
N SER A 140 11.46 12.24 -2.85
CA SER A 140 12.45 13.16 -2.28
C SER A 140 12.00 13.69 -0.92
N TYR A 141 10.75 14.19 -0.82
CA TYR A 141 10.22 14.71 0.45
C TYR A 141 9.92 13.59 1.45
N LEU A 142 9.60 12.38 1.01
CA LEU A 142 9.44 11.25 1.91
C LEU A 142 10.75 10.86 2.61
N LYS A 143 11.91 11.04 1.96
CA LYS A 143 13.22 10.88 2.63
C LYS A 143 13.42 11.94 3.70
N GLU A 144 13.12 13.21 3.40
CA GLU A 144 13.19 14.30 4.38
C GLU A 144 12.27 14.03 5.59
N ILE A 145 11.05 13.53 5.34
CA ILE A 145 10.11 13.13 6.40
C ILE A 145 10.68 11.98 7.24
N ALA A 146 11.28 10.97 6.61
CA ALA A 146 11.90 9.85 7.30
C ALA A 146 13.03 10.34 8.23
N ASP A 147 13.92 11.18 7.72
CA ASP A 147 15.04 11.74 8.48
C ASP A 147 14.54 12.55 9.69
N VAL A 148 13.56 13.45 9.47
CA VAL A 148 12.99 14.29 10.55
C VAL A 148 12.22 13.47 11.59
N CYS A 149 11.63 12.34 11.20
CA CYS A 149 10.92 11.43 12.09
C CYS A 149 11.83 10.36 12.73
N GLY A 150 13.11 10.29 12.38
CA GLY A 150 14.04 9.27 12.88
C GLY A 150 13.70 7.86 12.38
N ILE A 151 13.10 7.74 11.19
CA ILE A 151 12.70 6.45 10.60
C ILE A 151 13.77 6.03 9.58
N HIS A 152 14.45 4.92 9.87
CA HIS A 152 15.53 4.41 9.02
C HIS A 152 15.07 3.57 7.82
N LYS A 153 13.75 3.47 7.59
CA LYS A 153 13.16 2.76 6.45
C LYS A 153 13.01 3.67 5.23
N ASN A 154 13.08 3.08 4.04
CA ASN A 154 12.87 3.83 2.82
C ASN A 154 11.37 4.09 2.61
N LEU A 155 10.92 5.31 2.92
CA LEU A 155 9.52 5.71 2.74
C LEU A 155 9.20 5.91 1.26
N SER A 156 8.13 5.26 0.82
CA SER A 156 7.57 5.37 -0.51
C SER A 156 6.06 5.08 -0.46
N THR A 157 5.32 5.45 -1.49
CA THR A 157 3.90 5.05 -1.57
C THR A 157 3.73 3.53 -1.58
N HIS A 158 4.77 2.79 -1.96
CA HIS A 158 4.78 1.34 -1.90
C HIS A 158 4.90 0.85 -0.46
N THR A 159 5.80 1.44 0.32
CA THR A 159 5.92 1.20 1.77
C THR A 159 4.62 1.55 2.50
N ALA A 160 3.94 2.66 2.13
CA ALA A 160 2.63 3.00 2.67
C ALA A 160 1.59 1.89 2.42
N ARG A 161 1.55 1.36 1.21
CA ARG A 161 0.63 0.27 0.84
C ARG A 161 0.95 -1.04 1.57
N HIS A 162 2.23 -1.35 1.81
CA HIS A 162 2.65 -2.48 2.64
C HIS A 162 2.21 -2.28 4.09
N SER A 163 2.37 -1.07 4.62
CA SER A 163 1.91 -0.70 5.97
C SER A 163 0.40 -0.81 6.13
N TYR A 164 -0.38 -0.41 5.12
CA TYR A 164 -1.82 -0.62 5.10
C TYR A 164 -2.17 -2.10 5.23
N ALA A 165 -1.58 -2.95 4.37
CA ALA A 165 -1.85 -4.38 4.39
C ALA A 165 -1.48 -5.01 5.74
N THR A 166 -0.27 -4.72 6.24
CA THR A 166 0.31 -5.38 7.40
C THR A 166 -0.18 -4.75 8.71
N SER A 167 0.11 -3.45 8.92
CA SER A 167 -0.07 -2.79 10.21
C SER A 167 -1.51 -2.32 10.44
N ILE A 168 -2.20 -1.89 9.37
CA ILE A 168 -3.58 -1.41 9.49
C ILE A 168 -4.57 -2.56 9.37
N CYS A 169 -4.42 -3.46 8.40
CA CYS A 169 -5.43 -4.49 8.15
C CYS A 169 -5.13 -5.80 8.87
N LEU A 170 -4.07 -6.51 8.50
CA LEU A 170 -3.80 -7.86 9.03
C LEU A 170 -3.53 -7.86 10.53
N ALA A 171 -2.80 -6.88 11.06
CA ALA A 171 -2.55 -6.74 12.49
C ALA A 171 -3.83 -6.55 13.33
N ASN A 172 -4.90 -6.03 12.70
CA ASN A 172 -6.20 -5.83 13.31
C ASN A 172 -7.24 -6.91 12.93
N GLY A 173 -6.80 -8.04 12.39
CA GLY A 173 -7.65 -9.21 12.15
C GLY A 173 -8.48 -9.14 10.87
N VAL A 174 -8.19 -8.22 9.95
CA VAL A 174 -8.84 -8.22 8.63
C VAL A 174 -8.34 -9.43 7.83
N SER A 175 -9.27 -10.20 7.24
CA SER A 175 -8.89 -11.39 6.48
C SER A 175 -8.05 -11.04 5.24
N MET A 176 -7.19 -11.98 4.85
CA MET A 176 -6.30 -11.81 3.70
C MET A 176 -7.07 -11.60 2.39
N GLU A 177 -8.23 -12.23 2.25
CA GLU A 177 -9.12 -12.10 1.09
C GLU A 177 -9.67 -10.68 0.99
N ASN A 178 -10.07 -10.10 2.13
CA ASN A 178 -10.54 -8.71 2.17
C ASN A 178 -9.43 -7.73 1.87
N VAL A 179 -8.22 -7.96 2.42
CA VAL A 179 -7.05 -7.14 2.09
C VAL A 179 -6.73 -7.22 0.60
N ALA A 180 -6.76 -8.42 0.00
CA ALA A 180 -6.55 -8.59 -1.44
C ALA A 180 -7.57 -7.80 -2.29
N LYS A 181 -8.86 -7.84 -1.92
CA LYS A 181 -9.94 -7.07 -2.57
C LYS A 181 -9.73 -5.57 -2.44
N MET A 182 -9.41 -5.07 -1.24
CA MET A 182 -9.14 -3.65 -1.01
C MET A 182 -7.93 -3.17 -1.81
N LEU A 183 -6.90 -4.01 -1.91
CA LEU A 183 -5.70 -3.71 -2.68
C LEU A 183 -5.86 -3.92 -4.20
N GLY A 184 -6.96 -4.50 -4.69
CA GLY A 184 -7.15 -4.83 -6.11
C GLY A 184 -6.09 -5.82 -6.63
N HIS A 185 -5.79 -6.86 -5.85
CA HIS A 185 -4.94 -7.96 -6.27
C HIS A 185 -5.78 -8.99 -7.04
N ALA A 186 -5.21 -9.51 -8.14
CA ALA A 186 -5.85 -10.56 -8.93
C ALA A 186 -5.85 -11.91 -8.18
N ASP A 187 -4.86 -12.11 -7.33
CA ASP A 187 -4.64 -13.34 -6.57
C ASP A 187 -4.18 -13.01 -5.15
N THR A 188 -4.68 -13.78 -4.18
CA THR A 188 -4.27 -13.68 -2.78
C THR A 188 -2.81 -14.09 -2.56
N SER A 189 -2.18 -14.81 -3.50
CA SER A 189 -0.76 -15.16 -3.44
C SER A 189 0.15 -13.93 -3.29
N VAL A 190 -0.22 -12.81 -3.95
CA VAL A 190 0.48 -11.52 -3.82
C VAL A 190 0.33 -10.96 -2.40
N THR A 191 -0.79 -11.25 -1.74
CA THR A 191 -1.08 -10.77 -0.38
C THR A 191 -0.40 -11.64 0.68
N LYS A 192 -0.06 -12.91 0.37
CA LYS A 192 0.62 -13.82 1.30
C LYS A 192 2.00 -13.32 1.77
N HIS A 193 2.67 -12.48 0.99
CA HIS A 193 3.92 -11.84 1.43
C HIS A 193 3.74 -10.99 2.69
N TYR A 194 2.53 -10.45 2.93
CA TYR A 194 2.22 -9.66 4.13
C TYR A 194 1.90 -10.51 5.35
N ALA A 195 1.47 -11.76 5.16
CA ALA A 195 1.04 -12.63 6.25
C ALA A 195 2.19 -13.21 7.08
N ARG A 196 3.42 -13.23 6.53
CA ARG A 196 4.61 -13.81 7.18
C ARG A 196 5.08 -13.04 8.42
N VAL A 197 4.53 -11.86 8.69
CA VAL A 197 5.13 -10.88 9.60
C VAL A 197 4.47 -10.83 10.98
N LEU A 198 3.39 -11.59 11.26
CA LEU A 198 2.59 -11.34 12.45
C LEU A 198 2.51 -12.53 13.41
N ASP A 199 3.63 -12.84 14.08
CA ASP A 199 3.65 -13.71 15.29
C ASP A 199 2.67 -13.20 16.37
N GLN A 200 2.44 -11.88 16.43
CA GLN A 200 1.46 -11.26 17.30
C GLN A 200 0.02 -11.71 17.01
N ASN A 201 -0.33 -12.00 15.76
CA ASN A 201 -1.67 -12.52 15.44
C ASN A 201 -1.82 -13.97 15.88
N ILE A 202 -0.78 -14.78 15.74
CA ILE A 202 -0.76 -16.15 16.26
C ILE A 202 -1.03 -16.13 17.76
N PHE A 203 -0.33 -15.26 18.49
CA PHE A 203 -0.51 -15.14 19.93
C PHE A 203 -1.93 -14.67 20.31
N LYS A 204 -2.47 -13.65 19.62
CA LYS A 204 -3.85 -13.16 19.84
C LYS A 204 -4.90 -14.23 19.54
N ASP A 205 -4.73 -14.98 18.47
CA ASP A 205 -5.67 -16.04 18.11
C ASP A 205 -5.58 -17.21 19.10
N MET A 206 -4.38 -17.56 19.57
CA MET A 206 -4.21 -18.55 20.61
C MET A 206 -4.75 -18.09 21.98
N GLN A 207 -4.71 -16.79 22.29
CA GLN A 207 -5.38 -16.26 23.48
C GLN A 207 -6.91 -16.42 23.40
N LYS A 208 -7.52 -16.21 22.22
CA LYS A 208 -8.97 -16.47 22.03
C LYS A 208 -9.29 -17.95 22.23
N VAL A 209 -8.49 -18.84 21.66
CA VAL A 209 -8.63 -20.29 21.86
C VAL A 209 -8.51 -20.63 23.35
N ASN A 210 -7.49 -20.08 24.02
CA ASN A 210 -7.28 -20.31 25.46
C ASN A 210 -8.48 -19.84 26.31
N SER A 211 -9.05 -18.67 25.98
CA SER A 211 -10.26 -18.17 26.68
C SER A 211 -11.48 -19.08 26.45
N CYS A 212 -11.66 -19.61 25.23
CA CYS A 212 -12.72 -20.57 24.94
C CYS A 212 -12.51 -21.93 25.61
N LEU A 213 -11.26 -22.34 25.84
CA LEU A 213 -10.92 -23.61 26.46
C LEU A 213 -10.79 -23.51 28.00
N SER A 214 -10.79 -22.30 28.57
CA SER A 214 -10.67 -22.10 30.02
C SER A 214 -11.85 -22.74 30.83
N GLU A 215 -13.01 -22.94 30.20
CA GLU A 215 -14.14 -23.69 30.76
C GLU A 215 -13.93 -25.21 30.75
N LEU A 216 -12.93 -25.70 30.05
CA LEU A 216 -12.56 -27.14 29.95
C LEU A 216 -11.41 -27.49 30.89
N ALA A 217 -10.86 -26.54 31.65
CA ALA A 217 -9.78 -26.79 32.59
C ALA A 217 -10.32 -27.58 33.79
N ILE A 218 -9.86 -28.83 33.91
CA ILE A 218 -10.14 -29.76 35.01
C ILE A 218 -9.29 -29.36 36.21
#